data_7686a99c856cae69ee23641abf1df6fe
#
_entry.id   7686a99c856cae69ee23641abf1df6fe
#
_cell.length_a   1.000
_cell.length_b   1.000
_cell.length_c   1.000
_cell.angle_alpha   90.00
_cell.angle_beta   90.00
_cell.angle_gamma   90.00
#
_symmetry.space_group_name_H-M   'P 1'
#
loop_
_entity.id
_entity.type
_entity.pdbx_description
1 polymer ?
#
loop_
_entity_poly.entity_id
_entity_poly.type
_entity_poly.pdbx_seq_one_letter_code
_entity_poly.pdbx_strand_id
1 'polypeptide(L)'
;KVGQDWKINDAPFTSGIINENNPLKYHFDSGNYRNVWSGMVVFKEGITGGYLSLPEFNIAVALRDKSLIYFDGQGILHGVTPIQRLSEYSKRYSIVYYSLKGIWNCLPLDDEKIRIRKLRSEREANRMKPASSINK
;
A
#
# COMPACT_ATOMS: atom_id res chain seq x y z
N LYS A 1 13.23 13.68 -6.49
CA LYS A 1 13.78 12.86 -5.39
C LYS A 1 12.92 13.12 -4.16
N VAL A 2 12.34 12.09 -3.54
CA VAL A 2 11.53 12.25 -2.33
C VAL A 2 12.40 12.76 -1.17
N GLY A 3 11.87 13.69 -0.37
CA GLY A 3 12.55 14.21 0.81
C GLY A 3 12.74 13.13 1.88
N GLN A 4 13.77 13.28 2.73
CA GLN A 4 14.09 12.31 3.78
C GLN A 4 12.96 12.19 4.80
N ASP A 5 12.25 13.28 5.10
CA ASP A 5 11.09 13.31 6.01
C ASP A 5 9.96 12.35 5.63
N TRP A 6 9.92 11.96 4.36
CA TRP A 6 8.87 11.13 3.78
C TRP A 6 9.29 9.68 3.54
N LYS A 7 10.50 9.31 3.91
CA LYS A 7 11.02 7.95 3.77
C LYS A 7 11.01 7.20 5.09
N ILE A 8 10.85 5.89 4.97
CA ILE A 8 11.05 4.98 6.10
C ILE A 8 12.55 4.73 6.20
N ASN A 9 13.23 5.43 7.11
CA ASN A 9 14.68 5.44 7.24
C ASN A 9 15.35 5.79 5.89
N ASP A 10 16.41 5.07 5.52
CA ASP A 10 17.12 5.23 4.26
C ASP A 10 16.55 4.38 3.12
N ALA A 11 15.45 3.66 3.37
CA ALA A 11 14.81 2.83 2.36
C ALA A 11 14.08 3.69 1.30
N PRO A 12 13.84 3.15 0.09
CA PRO A 12 13.06 3.84 -0.93
C PRO A 12 11.56 3.89 -0.63
N PHE A 13 11.12 3.37 0.51
CA PHE A 13 9.71 3.27 0.88
C PHE A 13 9.23 4.52 1.61
N THR A 14 8.01 4.94 1.31
CA THR A 14 7.33 6.06 1.97
C THR A 14 6.16 5.61 2.83
N SER A 15 5.73 4.37 2.67
CA SER A 15 4.49 3.86 3.25
C SER A 15 4.59 2.37 3.53
N GLY A 16 3.74 1.90 4.43
CA GLY A 16 3.57 0.49 4.70
C GLY A 16 2.15 0.17 5.14
N ILE A 17 1.73 -1.06 4.90
CA ILE A 17 0.45 -1.60 5.33
C ILE A 17 0.64 -2.97 5.95
N ILE A 18 -0.13 -3.25 7.00
CA ILE A 18 -0.20 -4.57 7.63
C ILE A 18 -1.56 -5.18 7.29
N ASN A 19 -1.54 -6.39 6.73
CA ASN A 19 -2.74 -7.19 6.48
C ASN A 19 -2.73 -8.41 7.39
N GLU A 20 -3.84 -8.65 8.08
CA GLU A 20 -4.08 -9.87 8.87
C GLU A 20 -5.08 -10.76 8.16
N ASN A 21 -4.71 -12.01 7.89
CA ASN A 21 -5.57 -13.05 7.31
C ASN A 21 -6.40 -12.58 6.08
N ASN A 22 -5.86 -11.68 5.28
CA ASN A 22 -6.57 -11.03 4.18
C ASN A 22 -6.22 -11.67 2.82
N PRO A 23 -7.13 -12.43 2.19
CA PRO A 23 -6.95 -12.98 0.86
C PRO A 23 -7.30 -11.91 -0.18
N LEU A 24 -6.37 -11.02 -0.47
CA LEU A 24 -6.57 -9.93 -1.44
C LEU A 24 -6.86 -10.48 -2.84
N LYS A 25 -7.92 -9.97 -3.45
CA LYS A 25 -8.25 -10.23 -4.86
C LYS A 25 -7.16 -9.70 -5.78
N TYR A 26 -7.17 -10.14 -7.03
CA TYR A 26 -6.24 -9.64 -8.05
C TYR A 26 -6.37 -8.12 -8.25
N HIS A 27 -5.25 -7.45 -8.21
CA HIS A 27 -5.14 -6.00 -8.37
C HIS A 27 -3.74 -5.58 -8.81
N PHE A 28 -3.63 -4.32 -9.21
CA PHE A 28 -2.38 -3.60 -9.35
C PHE A 28 -2.31 -2.55 -8.25
N ASP A 29 -1.13 -2.33 -7.71
CA ASP A 29 -0.86 -1.25 -6.74
C ASP A 29 -0.77 0.10 -7.44
N SER A 30 -1.87 0.57 -8.03
CA SER A 30 -1.93 1.74 -8.93
C SER A 30 -1.46 3.06 -8.28
N GLY A 31 -1.47 3.14 -6.95
CA GLY A 31 -0.97 4.29 -6.18
C GLY A 31 0.54 4.31 -5.99
N ASN A 32 1.24 3.21 -6.29
CA ASN A 32 2.68 3.11 -6.09
C ASN A 32 3.46 3.94 -7.12
N TYR A 33 4.64 4.37 -6.71
CA TYR A 33 5.58 5.05 -7.60
C TYR A 33 6.20 4.05 -8.56
N ARG A 34 6.15 4.37 -9.85
CA ARG A 34 6.69 3.53 -10.91
C ARG A 34 8.20 3.33 -10.70
N ASN A 35 8.69 2.12 -10.96
CA ASN A 35 10.10 1.74 -10.79
C ASN A 35 10.60 1.65 -9.34
N VAL A 36 9.69 1.67 -8.36
CA VAL A 36 10.02 1.29 -6.98
C VAL A 36 9.23 0.04 -6.62
N TRP A 37 9.93 -1.07 -6.46
CA TRP A 37 9.31 -2.33 -6.10
C TRP A 37 8.76 -2.31 -4.67
N SER A 38 7.69 -3.04 -4.45
CA SER A 38 7.15 -3.29 -3.11
C SER A 38 7.96 -4.38 -2.42
N GLY A 39 8.23 -4.21 -1.12
CA GLY A 39 8.82 -5.24 -0.27
C GLY A 39 7.75 -5.82 0.64
N MET A 40 7.53 -7.13 0.60
CA MET A 40 6.55 -7.79 1.46
C MET A 40 7.20 -8.82 2.37
N VAL A 41 6.98 -8.66 3.67
CA VAL A 41 7.35 -9.64 4.69
C VAL A 41 6.11 -10.42 5.12
N VAL A 42 6.23 -11.73 5.23
CA VAL A 42 5.13 -12.60 5.69
C VAL A 42 5.51 -13.28 6.99
N PHE A 43 4.60 -13.21 7.96
CA PHE A 43 4.62 -14.00 9.19
C PHE A 43 3.39 -14.89 9.21
N LYS A 44 3.57 -16.19 9.43
CA LYS A 44 2.43 -17.12 9.48
C LYS A 44 2.68 -18.31 10.37
N GLU A 45 1.62 -18.72 11.06
CA GLU A 45 1.58 -19.92 11.87
C GLU A 45 0.26 -20.64 11.70
N GLY A 46 0.29 -21.97 11.49
CA GLY A 46 -0.89 -22.79 11.32
C GLY A 46 -1.76 -22.40 10.10
N ILE A 47 -1.13 -21.95 9.01
CA ILE A 47 -1.81 -21.45 7.80
C ILE A 47 -1.44 -22.32 6.60
N THR A 48 -2.45 -22.73 5.83
CA THR A 48 -2.31 -23.24 4.45
C THR A 48 -2.87 -22.23 3.45
N GLY A 49 -2.38 -22.26 2.22
CA GLY A 49 -2.71 -21.24 1.22
C GLY A 49 -2.02 -19.90 1.52
N GLY A 50 -2.67 -18.81 1.12
CA GLY A 50 -2.12 -17.46 1.29
C GLY A 50 -0.88 -17.20 0.44
N TYR A 51 -0.79 -17.84 -0.72
CA TYR A 51 0.32 -17.68 -1.66
C TYR A 51 0.18 -16.37 -2.45
N LEU A 52 1.30 -15.74 -2.77
CA LEU A 52 1.30 -14.62 -3.71
C LEU A 52 1.09 -15.18 -5.11
N SER A 53 -0.07 -14.90 -5.70
CA SER A 53 -0.43 -15.35 -7.04
C SER A 53 -0.13 -14.28 -8.08
N LEU A 54 0.57 -14.68 -9.15
CA LEU A 54 0.97 -13.87 -10.29
C LEU A 54 0.39 -14.50 -11.55
N PRO A 55 -0.90 -14.24 -11.88
CA PRO A 55 -1.62 -14.99 -12.92
C PRO A 55 -1.03 -14.79 -14.33
N GLU A 56 -0.48 -13.63 -14.62
CA GLU A 56 0.17 -13.35 -15.92
C GLU A 56 1.35 -14.28 -16.22
N PHE A 57 1.99 -14.80 -15.16
CA PHE A 57 3.12 -15.74 -15.26
C PHE A 57 2.75 -17.19 -14.94
N ASN A 58 1.49 -17.44 -14.60
CA ASN A 58 1.02 -18.73 -14.10
C ASN A 58 1.81 -19.25 -12.88
N ILE A 59 2.12 -18.34 -11.95
CA ILE A 59 2.95 -18.63 -10.76
C ILE A 59 2.14 -18.33 -9.50
N ALA A 60 2.30 -19.19 -8.48
CA ALA A 60 1.92 -18.94 -7.11
C ALA A 60 3.14 -19.15 -6.19
N VAL A 61 3.58 -18.09 -5.53
CA VAL A 61 4.76 -18.12 -4.65
C VAL A 61 4.33 -18.49 -3.24
N ALA A 62 4.75 -19.67 -2.78
CA ALA A 62 4.49 -20.15 -1.43
C ALA A 62 5.45 -19.49 -0.43
N LEU A 63 5.11 -18.32 0.07
CA LEU A 63 5.90 -17.61 1.07
C LEU A 63 5.81 -18.35 2.41
N ARG A 64 6.96 -18.73 2.95
CA ARG A 64 7.10 -19.33 4.28
C ARG A 64 7.02 -18.28 5.37
N ASP A 65 6.91 -18.72 6.63
CA ASP A 65 7.06 -17.81 7.77
C ASP A 65 8.40 -17.06 7.71
N LYS A 66 8.38 -15.77 8.02
CA LYS A 66 9.53 -14.87 7.96
C LYS A 66 10.18 -14.72 6.58
N SER A 67 9.40 -14.96 5.51
CA SER A 67 9.87 -14.71 4.15
C SER A 67 9.77 -13.23 3.79
N LEU A 68 10.76 -12.76 3.02
CA LEU A 68 10.76 -11.45 2.38
C LEU A 68 10.77 -11.64 0.86
N ILE A 69 9.93 -10.90 0.15
CA ILE A 69 9.92 -10.83 -1.30
C ILE A 69 9.88 -9.38 -1.76
N TYR A 70 10.57 -9.09 -2.85
CA TYR A 70 10.41 -7.85 -3.61
C TYR A 70 9.77 -8.13 -4.96
N PHE A 71 8.79 -7.33 -5.35
CA PHE A 71 8.10 -7.47 -6.64
C PHE A 71 7.55 -6.13 -7.11
N ASP A 72 7.33 -6.01 -8.40
CA ASP A 72 6.69 -4.83 -9.00
C ASP A 72 5.17 -4.90 -8.83
N GLY A 73 4.67 -4.45 -7.66
CA GLY A 73 3.25 -4.46 -7.36
C GLY A 73 2.42 -3.53 -8.27
N GLN A 74 3.04 -2.51 -8.88
CA GLN A 74 2.36 -1.62 -9.81
C GLN A 74 2.26 -2.22 -11.21
N GLY A 75 3.31 -2.89 -11.67
CA GLY A 75 3.40 -3.38 -13.04
C GLY A 75 2.88 -4.81 -13.23
N ILE A 76 2.72 -5.59 -12.16
CA ILE A 76 2.33 -7.01 -12.21
C ILE A 76 1.00 -7.21 -11.52
N LEU A 77 0.02 -7.81 -12.22
CA LEU A 77 -1.23 -8.26 -11.64
C LEU A 77 -0.96 -9.32 -10.58
N HIS A 78 -1.40 -9.08 -9.37
CA HIS A 78 -1.13 -9.97 -8.25
C HIS A 78 -2.31 -10.07 -7.28
N GLY A 79 -2.31 -11.12 -6.48
CA GLY A 79 -3.30 -11.35 -5.45
C GLY A 79 -2.83 -12.39 -4.44
N VAL A 80 -3.67 -12.71 -3.48
CA VAL A 80 -3.38 -13.71 -2.46
C VAL A 80 -4.40 -14.83 -2.57
N THR A 81 -3.93 -16.07 -2.70
CA THR A 81 -4.82 -17.23 -2.75
C THR A 81 -5.60 -17.39 -1.43
N PRO A 82 -6.71 -18.12 -1.42
CA PRO A 82 -7.48 -18.37 -0.20
C PRO A 82 -6.58 -18.80 0.96
N ILE A 83 -6.88 -18.29 2.14
CA ILE A 83 -6.16 -18.56 3.40
C ILE A 83 -7.03 -19.53 4.21
N GLN A 84 -6.45 -20.68 4.58
CA GLN A 84 -7.10 -21.63 5.47
C GLN A 84 -6.35 -21.64 6.80
N ARG A 85 -7.08 -21.41 7.89
CA ARG A 85 -6.57 -21.48 9.26
C ARG A 85 -6.77 -22.89 9.80
N LEU A 86 -5.71 -23.49 10.34
CA LEU A 86 -5.75 -24.83 10.94
C LEU A 86 -6.33 -24.82 12.36
N SER A 87 -6.36 -23.64 13.01
CA SER A 87 -6.97 -23.43 14.33
C SER A 87 -7.44 -21.98 14.48
N GLU A 88 -8.16 -21.68 15.54
CA GLU A 88 -8.55 -20.30 15.89
C GLU A 88 -7.36 -19.39 16.21
N TYR A 89 -6.24 -19.95 16.65
CA TYR A 89 -5.02 -19.22 16.95
C TYR A 89 -4.13 -18.98 15.72
N SER A 90 -4.44 -19.68 14.62
CA SER A 90 -3.64 -19.54 13.38
C SER A 90 -3.77 -18.17 12.77
N LYS A 91 -2.64 -17.56 12.42
CA LYS A 91 -2.59 -16.20 11.88
C LYS A 91 -1.59 -16.08 10.74
N ARG A 92 -1.91 -15.19 9.80
CA ARG A 92 -1.02 -14.74 8.75
C ARG A 92 -1.02 -13.21 8.71
N TYR A 93 0.14 -12.65 8.90
CA TYR A 93 0.38 -11.23 8.67
C TYR A 93 1.22 -11.04 7.41
N SER A 94 0.90 -10.05 6.61
CA SER A 94 1.82 -9.53 5.61
C SER A 94 2.03 -8.04 5.82
N ILE A 95 3.29 -7.64 5.92
CA ILE A 95 3.70 -6.24 6.01
C ILE A 95 4.24 -5.87 4.65
N VAL A 96 3.60 -4.93 3.98
CA VAL A 96 4.00 -4.49 2.64
C VAL A 96 4.53 -3.07 2.74
N TYR A 97 5.79 -2.88 2.35
CA TYR A 97 6.43 -1.58 2.22
C TYR A 97 6.42 -1.16 0.75
N TYR A 98 6.04 0.08 0.50
CA TYR A 98 5.92 0.61 -0.85
C TYR A 98 6.16 2.12 -0.89
N SER A 99 6.26 2.67 -2.09
CA SER A 99 6.47 4.09 -2.29
C SER A 99 5.25 4.69 -2.98
N LEU A 100 4.50 5.54 -2.26
CA LEU A 100 3.33 6.21 -2.81
C LEU A 100 3.72 7.36 -3.73
N LYS A 101 3.18 7.35 -4.95
CA LYS A 101 3.38 8.40 -5.96
C LYS A 101 3.07 9.80 -5.42
N GLY A 102 1.99 9.94 -4.65
CA GLY A 102 1.57 11.21 -4.07
C GLY A 102 2.60 11.81 -3.10
N ILE A 103 3.30 10.96 -2.34
CA ILE A 103 4.30 11.40 -1.36
C ILE A 103 5.55 12.01 -2.04
N TRP A 104 5.86 11.59 -3.27
CA TRP A 104 7.01 12.11 -4.01
C TRP A 104 6.86 13.57 -4.42
N ASN A 105 5.64 14.11 -4.38
CA ASN A 105 5.31 15.50 -4.68
C ASN A 105 5.13 16.37 -3.43
N CYS A 106 5.36 15.82 -2.24
CA CYS A 106 5.27 16.56 -0.99
C CYS A 106 6.45 17.53 -0.84
N LEU A 107 6.18 18.67 -0.27
CA LEU A 107 7.16 19.66 0.14
C LEU A 107 7.91 19.15 1.40
N PRO A 108 8.99 19.83 1.86
CA PRO A 108 9.52 19.59 3.20
C PRO A 108 8.42 19.61 4.25
N LEU A 109 8.57 18.83 5.33
CA LEU A 109 7.50 18.48 6.26
C LEU A 109 6.72 19.71 6.78
N ASP A 110 7.40 20.78 7.16
CA ASP A 110 6.72 21.94 7.74
C ASP A 110 5.97 22.76 6.68
N ASP A 111 6.53 22.91 5.50
CA ASP A 111 5.86 23.56 4.36
C ASP A 111 4.64 22.74 3.91
N GLU A 112 4.73 21.41 3.93
CA GLU A 112 3.62 20.53 3.58
C GLU A 112 2.50 20.62 4.61
N LYS A 113 2.79 20.71 5.89
CA LYS A 113 1.79 20.97 6.94
C LYS A 113 1.01 22.26 6.70
N ILE A 114 1.71 23.33 6.30
CA ILE A 114 1.08 24.63 5.97
C ILE A 114 0.18 24.46 4.74
N ARG A 115 0.69 23.84 3.67
CA ARG A 115 -0.04 23.59 2.43
C ARG A 115 -1.33 22.77 2.69
N ILE A 116 -1.24 21.72 3.48
CA ILE A 116 -2.40 20.86 3.79
C ILE A 116 -3.46 21.63 4.61
N ARG A 117 -3.06 22.43 5.59
CA ARG A 117 -3.99 23.27 6.37
C ARG A 117 -4.75 24.24 5.46
N LYS A 118 -4.05 24.90 4.54
CA LYS A 118 -4.66 25.81 3.58
C LYS A 118 -5.70 25.10 2.69
N LEU A 119 -5.31 23.96 2.10
CA LEU A 119 -6.20 23.15 1.26
C LEU A 119 -7.44 22.64 2.02
N ARG A 120 -7.28 22.31 3.30
CA ARG A 120 -8.39 21.89 4.14
C ARG A 120 -9.39 23.03 4.38
N SER A 121 -8.90 24.21 4.74
CA SER A 121 -9.73 25.41 4.92
C SER A 121 -10.48 25.77 3.63
N GLU A 122 -9.83 25.71 2.48
CA GLU A 122 -10.44 26.00 1.18
C GLU A 122 -11.56 24.99 0.86
N ARG A 123 -11.35 23.69 1.14
CA ARG A 123 -12.35 22.65 0.95
C ARG A 123 -13.55 22.84 1.88
N GLU A 124 -13.33 23.19 3.14
CA GLU A 124 -14.38 23.48 4.11
C GLU A 124 -15.20 24.70 3.67
N ALA A 125 -14.56 25.78 3.27
CA ALA A 125 -15.23 26.98 2.75
C ALA A 125 -16.07 26.67 1.49
N ASN A 126 -15.56 25.82 0.58
CA ASN A 126 -16.31 25.44 -0.62
C ASN A 126 -17.50 24.53 -0.32
N ARG A 127 -17.45 23.70 0.72
CA ARG A 127 -18.58 22.87 1.17
C ARG A 127 -19.71 23.71 1.77
N MET A 128 -19.39 24.86 2.36
CA MET A 128 -20.37 25.77 2.98
C MET A 128 -21.03 26.73 1.99
N LYS A 129 -20.59 26.75 0.73
CA LYS A 129 -21.26 27.55 -0.31
C LYS A 129 -22.59 26.90 -0.69
N PRO A 130 -23.71 27.64 -0.67
CA PRO A 130 -25.01 27.10 -1.07
C PRO A 130 -24.99 26.67 -2.54
N ALA A 131 -25.72 25.59 -2.87
CA ALA A 131 -25.78 24.99 -4.20
C ALA A 131 -26.35 25.88 -5.33
N SER A 132 -26.77 27.11 -5.02
CA SER A 132 -27.42 28.04 -5.95
C SER A 132 -26.48 28.78 -6.91
N SER A 133 -25.19 28.49 -6.92
CA SER A 133 -24.21 29.17 -7.81
C SER A 133 -23.70 28.31 -8.98
N ILE A 134 -24.35 27.18 -9.30
CA ILE A 134 -23.90 26.27 -10.37
C ILE A 134 -24.81 26.33 -11.62
N ASN A 135 -25.59 27.38 -11.80
CA ASN A 135 -26.32 27.61 -13.04
C ASN A 135 -26.09 29.04 -13.54
N LYS A 136 -25.02 29.21 -14.32
CA LYS A 136 -25.00 30.15 -15.44
C LYS A 136 -23.91 29.76 -16.43
#